data_8c50ad3f0d4a7f0b198ecdcb1a9a6325
#
_entry.id   8c50ad3f0d4a7f0b198ecdcb1a9a6325
#
_cell.length_a   1.000
_cell.length_b   1.000
_cell.length_c   1.000
_cell.angle_alpha   90.00
_cell.angle_beta   90.00
_cell.angle_gamma   90.00
#
_symmetry.space_group_name_H-M   'P 1'
#
loop_
_entity.id
_entity.type
_entity.pdbx_description
1 polymer ?
#
loop_
_entity_poly.entity_id
_entity_poly.type
_entity_poly.pdbx_seq_one_letter_code
_entity_poly.pdbx_strand_id
1 'polypeptide(L)'
;MKTQYYTSTSIDGYLADENSSLDWLFQFGEIDEIEGAKDDYPRFIEQVGSLAMGSTTYEWIIEHENLLEDPELWPYEVPTWVFSSRELPEIDGANIHFVQGDVAPVHADMVTEAAGKNVWLVGGGDLVGQFHENGLLDEIILTVAPVTLGSGAPLLPRRITDPPLKLTNVEKYGDIFAVLTYEVQ
;
A
#
# COMPACT_ATOMS: atom_id res chain seq x y z
N MET A 1 -13.67 11.19 -2.20
CA MET A 1 -12.93 10.40 -1.20
C MET A 1 -13.10 8.94 -1.55
N LYS A 2 -12.01 8.19 -1.61
CA LYS A 2 -11.95 6.74 -1.87
C LYS A 2 -11.00 6.09 -0.88
N THR A 3 -11.21 4.82 -0.60
CA THR A 3 -10.23 3.94 0.03
C THR A 3 -9.51 3.17 -1.06
N GLN A 4 -8.21 3.40 -1.20
CA GLN A 4 -7.41 2.94 -2.33
C GLN A 4 -6.30 2.00 -1.87
N TYR A 5 -6.12 0.90 -2.57
CA TYR A 5 -4.95 0.06 -2.47
C TYR A 5 -3.99 0.40 -3.60
N TYR A 6 -2.92 1.13 -3.29
CA TYR A 6 -1.87 1.51 -4.25
C TYR A 6 -0.58 0.81 -3.88
N THR A 7 -0.07 -0.03 -4.78
CA THR A 7 1.12 -0.87 -4.52
C THR A 7 1.77 -1.38 -5.80
N SER A 8 3.01 -1.87 -5.68
CA SER A 8 3.70 -2.61 -6.73
C SER A 8 3.56 -4.12 -6.53
N THR A 9 3.57 -4.89 -7.61
CA THR A 9 3.44 -6.35 -7.59
C THR A 9 4.25 -7.01 -8.70
N SER A 10 4.68 -8.25 -8.49
CA SER A 10 5.17 -9.13 -9.54
C SER A 10 4.04 -9.56 -10.50
N ILE A 11 4.38 -10.08 -11.71
CA ILE A 11 3.39 -10.60 -12.66
C ILE A 11 2.54 -11.73 -12.05
N ASP A 12 3.14 -12.54 -11.17
CA ASP A 12 2.47 -13.67 -10.51
C ASP A 12 1.81 -13.31 -9.18
N GLY A 13 1.68 -11.99 -8.87
CA GLY A 13 0.82 -11.48 -7.82
C GLY A 13 1.41 -11.53 -6.41
N TYR A 14 2.68 -11.25 -6.26
CA TYR A 14 3.34 -11.11 -4.96
C TYR A 14 3.83 -9.69 -4.71
N LEU A 15 3.76 -9.23 -3.46
CA LEU A 15 4.25 -7.95 -2.97
C LEU A 15 5.74 -8.00 -2.62
N ALA A 16 6.15 -9.09 -1.99
CA ALA A 16 7.50 -9.34 -1.52
C ALA A 16 7.85 -10.82 -1.74
N ASP A 17 9.12 -11.15 -1.76
CA ASP A 17 9.58 -12.54 -1.83
C ASP A 17 9.35 -13.30 -0.52
N GLU A 18 9.81 -14.56 -0.44
CA GLU A 18 9.68 -15.41 0.74
C GLU A 18 10.45 -14.91 1.98
N ASN A 19 11.40 -14.00 1.79
CA ASN A 19 12.18 -13.35 2.83
C ASN A 19 11.64 -11.96 3.19
N SER A 20 10.45 -11.57 2.67
CA SER A 20 9.86 -10.24 2.80
C SER A 20 10.72 -9.12 2.16
N SER A 21 11.61 -9.45 1.20
CA SER A 21 12.43 -8.48 0.49
C SER A 21 11.70 -7.86 -0.71
N LEU A 22 12.01 -6.59 -0.96
CA LEU A 22 11.60 -5.81 -2.13
C LEU A 22 12.76 -5.58 -3.13
N ASP A 23 13.90 -6.27 -2.99
CA ASP A 23 15.08 -6.12 -3.87
C ASP A 23 14.72 -6.34 -5.34
N TRP A 24 13.73 -7.19 -5.60
CA TRP A 24 13.19 -7.43 -6.94
C TRP A 24 12.60 -6.18 -7.59
N LEU A 25 12.12 -5.20 -6.80
CA LEU A 25 11.58 -3.94 -7.29
C LEU A 25 12.69 -2.90 -7.47
N PHE A 26 13.60 -2.80 -6.51
CA PHE A 26 14.69 -1.82 -6.52
C PHE A 26 15.73 -2.05 -7.64
N GLN A 27 15.79 -3.23 -8.23
CA GLN A 27 16.65 -3.48 -9.39
C GLN A 27 16.35 -2.59 -10.61
N PHE A 28 15.13 -1.99 -10.66
CA PHE A 28 14.72 -1.09 -11.75
C PHE A 28 15.12 0.37 -11.51
N GLY A 29 15.77 0.69 -10.38
CA GLY A 29 16.11 2.05 -9.97
C GLY A 29 14.91 2.81 -9.42
N GLU A 30 15.03 4.14 -9.38
CA GLU A 30 13.97 5.00 -8.88
C GLU A 30 12.81 5.04 -9.89
N ILE A 31 11.61 4.68 -9.45
CA ILE A 31 10.43 4.59 -10.32
C ILE A 31 10.09 5.95 -10.95
N ASP A 32 10.30 7.05 -10.20
CA ASP A 32 10.02 8.42 -10.66
C ASP A 32 10.99 8.91 -11.75
N GLU A 33 12.13 8.24 -11.96
CA GLU A 33 13.03 8.48 -13.09
C GLU A 33 12.54 7.81 -14.39
N ILE A 34 11.58 6.90 -14.32
CA ILE A 34 11.05 6.17 -15.46
C ILE A 34 10.05 7.04 -16.22
N GLU A 35 10.15 7.06 -17.55
CA GLU A 35 9.25 7.81 -18.42
C GLU A 35 7.77 7.46 -18.14
N GLY A 36 6.96 8.47 -17.83
CA GLY A 36 5.54 8.34 -17.50
C GLY A 36 5.24 8.16 -16.00
N ALA A 37 6.24 7.82 -15.17
CA ALA A 37 6.05 7.59 -13.74
C ALA A 37 6.29 8.84 -12.87
N LYS A 38 7.09 9.79 -13.36
CA LYS A 38 7.67 10.92 -12.61
C LYS A 38 6.71 11.65 -11.67
N ASP A 39 5.47 11.88 -12.09
CA ASP A 39 4.51 12.66 -11.32
C ASP A 39 3.41 11.78 -10.70
N ASP A 40 3.50 10.45 -10.82
CA ASP A 40 2.42 9.56 -10.40
C ASP A 40 2.31 9.49 -8.88
N TYR A 41 3.38 9.09 -8.21
CA TYR A 41 3.38 9.03 -6.74
C TYR A 41 3.16 10.41 -6.09
N PRO A 42 3.81 11.51 -6.51
CA PRO A 42 3.50 12.85 -5.98
C PRO A 42 2.02 13.24 -6.13
N ARG A 43 1.40 12.98 -7.29
CA ARG A 43 -0.04 13.25 -7.50
C ARG A 43 -0.93 12.36 -6.65
N PHE A 44 -0.54 11.10 -6.46
CA PHE A 44 -1.28 10.18 -5.62
C PHE A 44 -1.23 10.61 -4.15
N ILE A 45 -0.04 10.83 -3.58
CA ILE A 45 0.14 11.15 -2.16
C ILE A 45 -0.49 12.51 -1.78
N GLU A 46 -0.53 13.47 -2.70
CA GLU A 46 -1.21 14.75 -2.49
C GLU A 46 -2.73 14.57 -2.22
N GLN A 47 -3.33 13.51 -2.77
CA GLN A 47 -4.74 13.19 -2.59
C GLN A 47 -5.01 12.35 -1.32
N VAL A 48 -3.98 11.86 -0.65
CA VAL A 48 -4.09 11.03 0.54
C VAL A 48 -4.21 11.90 1.79
N GLY A 49 -5.15 11.56 2.66
CA GLY A 49 -5.36 12.25 3.94
C GLY A 49 -5.12 11.35 5.15
N SER A 50 -5.08 10.06 4.96
CA SER A 50 -4.72 9.06 5.98
C SER A 50 -4.27 7.77 5.32
N LEU A 51 -3.48 6.96 6.04
CA LEU A 51 -3.06 5.67 5.49
C LEU A 51 -3.07 4.55 6.55
N ALA A 52 -3.10 3.30 6.08
CA ALA A 52 -3.00 2.13 6.92
C ALA A 52 -2.04 1.09 6.35
N MET A 53 -1.37 0.38 7.26
CA MET A 53 -0.49 -0.74 6.94
C MET A 53 -0.52 -1.82 8.01
N GLY A 54 -0.11 -3.02 7.64
CA GLY A 54 0.14 -4.10 8.60
C GLY A 54 1.50 -4.00 9.24
N SER A 55 1.70 -4.76 10.33
CA SER A 55 2.96 -4.76 11.08
C SER A 55 4.19 -5.10 10.24
N THR A 56 4.09 -6.05 9.31
CA THR A 56 5.23 -6.42 8.45
C THR A 56 5.68 -5.28 7.55
N THR A 57 4.73 -4.54 6.96
CA THR A 57 5.04 -3.35 6.14
C THR A 57 5.68 -2.26 7.01
N TYR A 58 5.16 -2.04 8.20
CA TYR A 58 5.70 -1.07 9.15
C TYR A 58 7.13 -1.41 9.58
N GLU A 59 7.39 -2.66 9.98
CA GLU A 59 8.71 -3.14 10.38
C GLU A 59 9.72 -3.02 9.22
N TRP A 60 9.28 -3.32 7.99
CA TRP A 60 10.11 -3.17 6.80
C TRP A 60 10.51 -1.70 6.57
N ILE A 61 9.57 -0.75 6.71
CA ILE A 61 9.86 0.69 6.56
C ILE A 61 10.86 1.15 7.64
N ILE A 62 10.67 0.73 8.89
CA ILE A 62 11.60 1.05 9.98
C ILE A 62 13.02 0.60 9.66
N GLU A 63 13.18 -0.63 9.18
CA GLU A 63 14.49 -1.20 8.88
C GLU A 63 15.11 -0.55 7.63
N HIS A 64 14.31 -0.37 6.58
CA HIS A 64 14.77 0.16 5.30
C HIS A 64 15.23 1.62 5.41
N GLU A 65 14.48 2.46 6.11
CA GLU A 65 14.78 3.88 6.32
C GLU A 65 15.64 4.13 7.56
N ASN A 66 16.02 3.08 8.33
CA ASN A 66 16.79 3.19 9.58
C ASN A 66 16.16 4.13 10.63
N LEU A 67 14.83 4.10 10.74
CA LEU A 67 14.05 5.08 11.51
C LEU A 67 14.27 5.07 13.01
N LEU A 68 14.82 4.00 13.58
CA LEU A 68 15.16 3.95 15.01
C LEU A 68 16.41 4.80 15.34
N GLU A 69 17.27 5.06 14.35
CA GLU A 69 18.42 5.94 14.48
C GLU A 69 18.09 7.36 13.98
N ASP A 70 17.26 7.49 12.95
CA ASP A 70 16.87 8.78 12.37
C ASP A 70 15.33 8.85 12.15
N PRO A 71 14.55 9.16 13.20
CA PRO A 71 13.10 9.24 13.13
C PRO A 71 12.57 10.32 12.17
N GLU A 72 13.37 11.33 11.83
CA GLU A 72 12.98 12.42 10.93
C GLU A 72 12.80 11.91 9.47
N LEU A 73 13.32 10.73 9.15
CA LEU A 73 13.14 10.08 7.84
C LEU A 73 11.79 9.38 7.69
N TRP A 74 10.87 9.47 8.67
CA TRP A 74 9.52 8.93 8.50
C TRP A 74 8.86 9.50 7.25
N PRO A 75 8.44 8.65 6.26
CA PRO A 75 8.11 9.14 4.92
C PRO A 75 6.70 9.76 4.79
N TYR A 76 5.88 9.72 5.85
CA TYR A 76 4.48 10.13 5.75
C TYR A 76 4.14 11.27 6.71
N GLU A 77 3.55 12.34 6.17
CA GLU A 77 3.05 13.49 6.95
C GLU A 77 1.61 13.30 7.44
N VAL A 78 0.88 12.34 6.86
CA VAL A 78 -0.52 12.07 7.19
C VAL A 78 -0.66 11.07 8.34
N PRO A 79 -1.79 11.09 9.10
CA PRO A 79 -2.07 10.11 10.13
C PRO A 79 -1.97 8.68 9.58
N THR A 80 -1.23 7.83 10.30
CA THR A 80 -0.93 6.45 9.90
C THR A 80 -1.48 5.46 10.91
N TRP A 81 -2.26 4.47 10.45
CA TRP A 81 -2.74 3.36 11.29
C TRP A 81 -1.93 2.10 11.01
N VAL A 82 -1.33 1.54 12.07
CA VAL A 82 -0.57 0.29 11.99
C VAL A 82 -1.34 -0.82 12.68
N PHE A 83 -1.84 -1.76 11.89
CA PHE A 83 -2.58 -2.92 12.39
C PHE A 83 -1.62 -4.00 12.88
N SER A 84 -1.63 -4.24 14.20
CA SER A 84 -0.77 -5.24 14.84
C SER A 84 -1.39 -5.79 16.13
N SER A 85 -1.20 -7.07 16.39
CA SER A 85 -1.46 -7.67 17.71
C SER A 85 -0.21 -7.68 18.60
N ARG A 86 0.93 -7.21 18.08
CA ARG A 86 2.23 -7.13 18.76
C ARG A 86 2.52 -5.69 19.17
N GLU A 87 3.29 -5.51 20.20
CA GLU A 87 3.95 -4.23 20.48
C GLU A 87 5.04 -4.00 19.42
N LEU A 88 5.05 -2.82 18.84
CA LEU A 88 5.99 -2.40 17.80
C LEU A 88 6.75 -1.16 18.28
N PRO A 89 7.97 -0.91 17.79
CA PRO A 89 8.68 0.31 18.08
C PRO A 89 7.88 1.54 17.65
N GLU A 90 7.88 2.58 18.49
CA GLU A 90 7.33 3.89 18.14
C GLU A 90 8.41 4.74 17.45
N ILE A 91 8.01 5.56 16.49
CA ILE A 91 8.88 6.53 15.81
C ILE A 91 8.58 7.91 16.38
N ASP A 92 9.58 8.51 16.99
CA ASP A 92 9.43 9.81 17.67
C ASP A 92 9.01 10.91 16.67
N GLY A 93 7.96 11.65 17.02
CA GLY A 93 7.42 12.72 16.20
C GLY A 93 6.50 12.28 15.05
N ALA A 94 6.37 10.98 14.73
CA ALA A 94 5.47 10.48 13.72
C ALA A 94 4.03 10.35 14.25
N ASN A 95 3.03 10.71 13.40
CA ASN A 95 1.62 10.57 13.76
C ASN A 95 1.12 9.15 13.45
N ILE A 96 1.42 8.20 14.36
CA ILE A 96 1.13 6.78 14.20
C ILE A 96 0.16 6.31 15.29
N HIS A 97 -0.88 5.60 14.86
CA HIS A 97 -1.88 4.94 15.71
C HIS A 97 -1.73 3.43 15.60
N PHE A 98 -1.27 2.77 16.66
CA PHE A 98 -1.26 1.31 16.73
C PHE A 98 -2.63 0.79 17.11
N VAL A 99 -3.17 -0.09 16.27
CA VAL A 99 -4.53 -0.63 16.40
C VAL A 99 -4.56 -2.13 16.18
N GLN A 100 -5.59 -2.79 16.71
CA GLN A 100 -5.82 -4.21 16.51
C GLN A 100 -7.31 -4.52 16.37
N GLY A 101 -7.64 -5.64 15.75
CA GLY A 101 -9.02 -6.13 15.63
C GLY A 101 -9.69 -5.69 14.33
N ASP A 102 -10.97 -5.40 14.39
CA ASP A 102 -11.81 -5.11 13.23
C ASP A 102 -11.40 -3.81 12.52
N VAL A 103 -11.30 -3.88 11.19
CA VAL A 103 -10.94 -2.74 10.35
C VAL A 103 -12.04 -1.68 10.24
N ALA A 104 -13.31 -2.06 10.40
CA ALA A 104 -14.42 -1.15 10.14
C ALA A 104 -14.49 0.06 11.09
N PRO A 105 -14.39 -0.08 12.42
CA PRO A 105 -14.33 1.08 13.31
C PRO A 105 -13.10 1.94 13.07
N VAL A 106 -11.94 1.32 12.82
CA VAL A 106 -10.68 2.04 12.54
C VAL A 106 -10.79 2.83 11.23
N HIS A 107 -11.40 2.25 10.19
CA HIS A 107 -11.65 2.96 8.93
C HIS A 107 -12.51 4.22 9.11
N ALA A 108 -13.50 4.19 9.98
CA ALA A 108 -14.31 5.38 10.27
C ALA A 108 -13.49 6.52 10.89
N ASP A 109 -12.52 6.20 11.76
CA ASP A 109 -11.57 7.17 12.30
C ASP A 109 -10.63 7.68 11.21
N MET A 110 -10.09 6.79 10.36
CA MET A 110 -9.24 7.15 9.22
C MET A 110 -9.94 8.12 8.25
N VAL A 111 -11.20 7.86 7.93
CA VAL A 111 -12.04 8.71 7.07
C VAL A 111 -12.23 10.10 7.70
N THR A 112 -12.40 10.17 9.00
CA THR A 112 -12.54 11.44 9.74
C THR A 112 -11.24 12.24 9.66
N GLU A 113 -10.12 11.64 9.95
CA GLU A 113 -8.79 12.28 9.92
C GLU A 113 -8.35 12.62 8.48
N ALA A 114 -8.79 11.86 7.48
CA ALA A 114 -8.49 12.14 6.07
C ALA A 114 -9.08 13.46 5.57
N ALA A 115 -10.04 14.07 6.30
CA ALA A 115 -10.60 15.39 6.04
C ALA A 115 -11.10 15.60 4.59
N GLY A 116 -11.71 14.55 4.00
CA GLY A 116 -12.24 14.56 2.64
C GLY A 116 -11.28 14.12 1.55
N LYS A 117 -10.01 13.89 1.86
CA LYS A 117 -9.03 13.24 0.98
C LYS A 117 -9.21 11.70 1.01
N ASN A 118 -8.43 11.00 0.21
CA ASN A 118 -8.49 9.54 0.12
C ASN A 118 -7.79 8.86 1.31
N VAL A 119 -8.20 7.63 1.57
CA VAL A 119 -7.54 6.69 2.49
C VAL A 119 -6.65 5.77 1.67
N TRP A 120 -5.38 5.65 2.01
CA TRP A 120 -4.44 4.75 1.34
C TRP A 120 -4.16 3.50 2.17
N LEU A 121 -4.42 2.35 1.61
CA LEU A 121 -3.97 1.05 2.12
C LEU A 121 -2.62 0.74 1.49
N VAL A 122 -1.55 0.87 2.27
CA VAL A 122 -0.16 0.63 1.80
C VAL A 122 0.06 -0.88 1.58
N GLY A 123 -0.46 -1.69 2.49
CA GLY A 123 -0.34 -3.15 2.48
C GLY A 123 -0.27 -3.72 3.89
N GLY A 124 -0.07 -5.06 4.16
CA GLY A 124 -0.06 -6.17 3.18
C GLY A 124 -1.43 -6.62 2.70
N GLY A 125 -1.37 -7.53 1.75
CA GLY A 125 -2.56 -7.99 1.05
C GLY A 125 -3.66 -8.60 1.93
N ASP A 126 -3.33 -9.24 3.04
CA ASP A 126 -4.34 -9.75 3.97
C ASP A 126 -5.12 -8.62 4.66
N LEU A 127 -4.45 -7.55 5.09
CA LEU A 127 -5.11 -6.37 5.65
C LEU A 127 -6.06 -5.75 4.62
N VAL A 128 -5.61 -5.55 3.39
CA VAL A 128 -6.45 -5.04 2.29
C VAL A 128 -7.65 -5.95 2.06
N GLY A 129 -7.45 -7.28 2.15
CA GLY A 129 -8.53 -8.27 2.07
C GLY A 129 -9.60 -8.06 3.13
N GLN A 130 -9.24 -7.69 4.36
CA GLN A 130 -10.19 -7.40 5.45
C GLN A 130 -11.00 -6.13 5.14
N PHE A 131 -10.38 -5.08 4.59
CA PHE A 131 -11.12 -3.89 4.13
C PHE A 131 -12.12 -4.25 3.02
N HIS A 132 -11.70 -5.07 2.04
CA HIS A 132 -12.59 -5.54 0.99
C HIS A 132 -13.78 -6.35 1.53
N GLU A 133 -13.56 -7.29 2.45
CA GLU A 133 -14.61 -8.11 3.07
C GLU A 133 -15.63 -7.29 3.84
N ASN A 134 -15.26 -6.11 4.33
CA ASN A 134 -16.15 -5.16 4.99
C ASN A 134 -16.77 -4.12 4.03
N GLY A 135 -16.55 -4.24 2.71
CA GLY A 135 -17.07 -3.30 1.71
C GLY A 135 -16.47 -1.89 1.80
N LEU A 136 -15.23 -1.80 2.27
CA LEU A 136 -14.52 -0.54 2.55
C LEU A 136 -13.43 -0.21 1.52
N LEU A 137 -13.17 -1.08 0.55
CA LEU A 137 -12.19 -0.88 -0.51
C LEU A 137 -12.89 -0.41 -1.78
N ASP A 138 -12.51 0.74 -2.34
CA ASP A 138 -13.11 1.33 -3.53
C ASP A 138 -12.29 1.10 -4.79
N GLU A 139 -10.95 1.11 -4.67
CA GLU A 139 -10.08 1.14 -5.83
C GLU A 139 -8.75 0.42 -5.57
N ILE A 140 -8.26 -0.27 -6.59
CA ILE A 140 -6.96 -0.95 -6.57
C ILE A 140 -6.11 -0.38 -7.69
N ILE A 141 -4.91 0.11 -7.38
CA ILE A 141 -3.94 0.66 -8.32
C ILE A 141 -2.67 -0.17 -8.21
N LEU A 142 -2.33 -0.87 -9.28
CA LEU A 142 -1.23 -1.84 -9.31
C LEU A 142 -0.16 -1.43 -10.29
N THR A 143 1.06 -1.23 -9.82
CA THR A 143 2.25 -1.18 -10.67
C THR A 143 2.81 -2.59 -10.84
N VAL A 144 2.59 -3.20 -12.00
CA VAL A 144 3.01 -4.56 -12.29
C VAL A 144 4.42 -4.55 -12.89
N ALA A 145 5.38 -5.11 -12.15
CA ALA A 145 6.76 -5.25 -12.60
C ALA A 145 6.95 -6.52 -13.44
N PRO A 146 7.87 -6.52 -14.42
CA PRO A 146 8.09 -7.64 -15.33
C PRO A 146 8.95 -8.77 -14.72
N VAL A 147 8.56 -9.22 -13.52
CA VAL A 147 9.22 -10.30 -12.77
C VAL A 147 8.20 -11.29 -12.22
N THR A 148 8.65 -12.50 -11.90
CA THR A 148 7.89 -13.50 -11.16
C THR A 148 8.68 -13.92 -9.93
N LEU A 149 8.03 -14.06 -8.78
CA LEU A 149 8.66 -14.44 -7.51
C LEU A 149 8.45 -15.92 -7.17
N GLY A 150 7.38 -16.52 -7.67
CA GLY A 150 7.05 -17.94 -7.43
C GLY A 150 6.46 -18.23 -6.05
N SER A 151 6.84 -17.46 -5.02
CA SER A 151 6.36 -17.52 -3.65
C SER A 151 6.59 -16.18 -2.96
N GLY A 152 5.97 -15.97 -1.79
CA GLY A 152 6.15 -14.75 -1.00
C GLY A 152 4.85 -14.19 -0.44
N ALA A 153 4.83 -12.89 -0.15
CA ALA A 153 3.66 -12.18 0.36
C ALA A 153 2.64 -11.95 -0.77
N PRO A 154 1.43 -12.56 -0.72
CA PRO A 154 0.48 -12.43 -1.81
C PRO A 154 -0.11 -11.01 -1.87
N LEU A 155 -0.35 -10.54 -3.10
CA LEU A 155 -0.92 -9.22 -3.40
C LEU A 155 -2.28 -9.00 -2.71
N LEU A 156 -3.20 -9.94 -2.89
CA LEU A 156 -4.55 -9.87 -2.32
C LEU A 156 -5.12 -11.29 -2.20
N PRO A 157 -4.89 -11.98 -1.06
CA PRO A 157 -5.29 -13.39 -0.88
C PRO A 157 -6.80 -13.51 -0.60
N ARG A 158 -7.61 -12.98 -1.52
CA ARG A 158 -9.08 -13.03 -1.48
C ARG A 158 -9.64 -13.44 -2.84
N ARG A 159 -10.79 -14.10 -2.79
CA ARG A 159 -11.51 -14.44 -4.00
C ARG A 159 -12.51 -13.33 -4.34
N ILE A 160 -12.26 -12.61 -5.44
CA ILE A 160 -13.13 -11.56 -5.97
C ILE A 160 -13.54 -11.97 -7.38
N THR A 161 -14.71 -12.53 -7.55
CA THR A 161 -15.17 -13.09 -8.84
C THR A 161 -16.60 -12.72 -9.23
N ASP A 162 -17.41 -12.26 -8.26
CA ASP A 162 -18.80 -11.90 -8.49
C ASP A 162 -19.27 -10.83 -7.48
N PRO A 163 -19.36 -9.56 -7.90
CA PRO A 163 -18.93 -9.04 -9.19
C PRO A 163 -17.40 -9.05 -9.35
N PRO A 164 -16.88 -9.13 -10.59
CA PRO A 164 -15.44 -8.98 -10.82
C PRO A 164 -15.02 -7.53 -10.70
N LEU A 165 -13.73 -7.29 -10.49
CA LEU A 165 -13.14 -5.95 -10.54
C LEU A 165 -13.35 -5.34 -11.94
N LYS A 166 -13.61 -4.03 -12.00
CA LYS A 166 -13.77 -3.29 -13.24
C LYS A 166 -12.51 -2.51 -13.57
N LEU A 167 -11.83 -2.90 -14.66
CA LEU A 167 -10.68 -2.15 -15.17
C LEU A 167 -11.11 -0.75 -15.62
N THR A 168 -10.53 0.29 -15.05
CA THR A 168 -10.85 1.70 -15.34
C THR A 168 -9.72 2.45 -16.02
N ASN A 169 -8.46 2.04 -15.79
CA ASN A 169 -7.29 2.67 -16.43
C ASN A 169 -6.16 1.67 -16.66
N VAL A 170 -5.37 1.92 -17.70
CA VAL A 170 -4.12 1.21 -18.01
C VAL A 170 -3.10 2.23 -18.46
N GLU A 171 -1.98 2.29 -17.76
CA GLU A 171 -0.84 3.14 -18.12
C GLU A 171 0.43 2.30 -18.30
N LYS A 172 1.40 2.86 -18.98
CA LYS A 172 2.70 2.24 -19.21
C LYS A 172 3.79 3.19 -18.73
N TYR A 173 4.68 2.70 -17.85
CA TYR A 173 5.84 3.46 -17.43
C TYR A 173 7.10 2.90 -18.09
N GLY A 174 7.67 3.70 -18.99
CA GLY A 174 8.75 3.27 -19.86
C GLY A 174 8.40 2.00 -20.64
N ASP A 175 9.37 1.12 -20.79
CA ASP A 175 9.20 -0.24 -21.32
C ASP A 175 9.20 -1.30 -20.19
N ILE A 176 8.96 -0.88 -18.94
CA ILE A 176 9.14 -1.70 -17.75
C ILE A 176 7.81 -2.05 -17.09
N PHE A 177 7.03 -1.06 -16.64
CA PHE A 177 5.86 -1.30 -15.80
C PHE A 177 4.54 -1.12 -16.54
N ALA A 178 3.56 -1.95 -16.19
CA ALA A 178 2.16 -1.71 -16.50
C ALA A 178 1.42 -1.26 -15.24
N VAL A 179 0.75 -0.11 -15.28
CA VAL A 179 -0.07 0.37 -14.17
C VAL A 179 -1.54 0.11 -14.49
N LEU A 180 -2.20 -0.62 -13.62
CA LEU A 180 -3.58 -1.05 -13.79
C LEU A 180 -4.43 -0.47 -12.67
N THR A 181 -5.50 0.23 -13.01
CA THR A 181 -6.47 0.72 -12.02
C THR A 181 -7.78 -0.04 -12.15
N TYR A 182 -8.23 -0.57 -11.03
CA TYR A 182 -9.50 -1.29 -10.94
C TYR A 182 -10.43 -0.62 -9.93
N GLU A 183 -11.69 -0.48 -10.28
CA GLU A 183 -12.80 -0.16 -9.39
C GLU A 183 -13.33 -1.45 -8.76
N VAL A 184 -13.51 -1.45 -7.44
CA VAL A 184 -14.18 -2.52 -6.69
C VAL A 184 -15.69 -2.30 -6.80
N GLN A 185 -16.46 -3.37 -7.14
CA GLN A 185 -17.89 -3.30 -7.42
C GLN A 185 -18.71 -3.89 -6.25
#